data_02255abe2f2d68b3ee97c3f70d17802b
#
_entry.id   02255abe2f2d68b3ee97c3f70d17802b
#
_cell.length_a   1.000
_cell.length_b   1.000
_cell.length_c   1.000
_cell.angle_alpha   90.00
_cell.angle_beta   90.00
_cell.angle_gamma   90.00
#
_symmetry.space_group_name_H-M   'P 1'
#
loop_
_entity.id
_entity.type
_entity.pdbx_description
1 polymer ?
#
loop_
_entity_poly.entity_id
_entity_poly.type
_entity_poly.pdbx_seq_one_letter_code
_entity_poly.pdbx_strand_id
1 'polypeptide(L)'
;MRRTLLCLVMCAVPLVAWASDGGAKAGIDAGNRKFEAAVAKGDAAEIAKLYAQDAEILPPNSPPVKGREGIQKEFAGLVSAFKKITLKTVEVYPMGNLALEVGSWKLEDASGKGPEGKYMVLWKNNGKTWELYRDMWSGNAPPPPAPAPAAAPAATPAAK
;
A
#
# COMPACT_ATOMS: atom_id res chain seq x y z
N MET A 1 -50.96 -2.29 53.47
CA MET A 1 -49.75 -1.60 53.01
C MET A 1 -49.05 -2.45 51.89
N ARG A 2 -49.33 -2.15 50.64
CA ARG A 2 -48.69 -2.87 49.46
C ARG A 2 -47.52 -2.02 48.95
N ARG A 3 -46.32 -2.52 49.12
CA ARG A 3 -45.08 -1.91 48.53
C ARG A 3 -44.90 -2.41 47.10
N THR A 4 -45.18 -1.53 46.19
CA THR A 4 -44.88 -1.77 44.72
C THR A 4 -43.41 -1.54 44.48
N LEU A 5 -42.66 -2.60 44.12
CA LEU A 5 -41.25 -2.54 43.74
C LEU A 5 -41.18 -2.17 42.26
N LEU A 6 -40.72 -0.98 41.97
CA LEU A 6 -40.50 -0.50 40.60
C LEU A 6 -39.11 -0.99 40.12
N CYS A 7 -39.07 -2.03 39.29
CA CYS A 7 -37.85 -2.47 38.65
C CYS A 7 -37.50 -1.52 37.49
N LEU A 8 -36.44 -0.71 37.66
CA LEU A 8 -35.86 0.13 36.63
C LEU A 8 -34.96 -0.75 35.75
N VAL A 9 -35.45 -1.13 34.57
CA VAL A 9 -34.64 -1.82 33.58
C VAL A 9 -33.78 -0.78 32.87
N MET A 10 -32.49 -0.74 33.20
CA MET A 10 -31.48 0.07 32.53
C MET A 10 -31.09 -0.63 31.22
N CYS A 11 -31.66 -0.22 30.08
CA CYS A 11 -31.21 -0.63 28.79
C CYS A 11 -29.82 -0.03 28.53
N ALA A 12 -28.77 -0.85 28.64
CA ALA A 12 -27.43 -0.50 28.16
C ALA A 12 -27.42 -0.50 26.62
N VAL A 13 -27.51 0.67 26.01
CA VAL A 13 -27.29 0.84 24.57
C VAL A 13 -25.81 0.69 24.33
N PRO A 14 -25.34 -0.28 23.52
CA PRO A 14 -23.93 -0.36 23.15
C PRO A 14 -23.57 0.91 22.37
N LEU A 15 -22.64 1.71 22.88
CA LEU A 15 -21.99 2.77 22.13
C LEU A 15 -21.19 2.10 20.99
N VAL A 16 -21.77 2.07 19.79
CA VAL A 16 -21.00 1.80 18.59
C VAL A 16 -20.10 3.02 18.37
N ALA A 17 -18.86 2.91 18.81
CA ALA A 17 -17.85 3.92 18.51
C ALA A 17 -17.63 3.93 17.00
N TRP A 18 -18.22 4.88 16.32
CA TRP A 18 -17.87 5.20 14.95
C TRP A 18 -16.40 5.63 14.97
N ALA A 19 -15.55 4.89 14.26
CA ALA A 19 -14.15 5.28 14.09
C ALA A 19 -14.15 6.70 13.50
N SER A 20 -13.77 7.68 14.32
CA SER A 20 -13.67 9.07 13.90
C SER A 20 -12.63 9.17 12.77
N ASP A 21 -12.83 10.09 11.81
CA ASP A 21 -11.93 10.34 10.68
C ASP A 21 -10.44 10.44 11.09
N GLY A 22 -10.16 10.95 12.28
CA GLY A 22 -8.83 10.98 12.88
C GLY A 22 -8.23 9.61 13.18
N GLY A 23 -9.06 8.57 13.42
CA GLY A 23 -8.59 7.21 13.69
C GLY A 23 -8.03 6.51 12.46
N ALA A 24 -8.62 6.73 11.29
CA ALA A 24 -8.12 6.18 10.03
C ALA A 24 -6.75 6.77 9.68
N LYS A 25 -6.64 8.10 9.67
CA LYS A 25 -5.37 8.77 9.37
C LYS A 25 -4.25 8.34 10.31
N ALA A 26 -4.48 8.33 11.61
CA ALA A 26 -3.47 7.92 12.59
C ALA A 26 -3.02 6.47 12.40
N GLY A 27 -3.96 5.56 12.08
CA GLY A 27 -3.67 4.16 11.79
C GLY A 27 -2.86 3.97 10.50
N ILE A 28 -3.19 4.70 9.45
CA ILE A 28 -2.47 4.71 8.16
C ILE A 28 -1.07 5.28 8.35
N ASP A 29 -0.91 6.43 9.03
CA ASP A 29 0.40 7.00 9.35
C ASP A 29 1.28 6.02 10.15
N ALA A 30 0.68 5.24 11.06
CA ALA A 30 1.40 4.20 11.80
C ALA A 30 1.80 3.03 10.90
N GLY A 31 0.96 2.63 9.95
CA GLY A 31 1.25 1.63 8.94
C GLY A 31 2.40 2.05 8.04
N ASN A 32 2.36 3.27 7.52
CA ASN A 32 3.41 3.85 6.67
C ASN A 32 4.77 3.88 7.38
N ARG A 33 4.82 4.31 8.65
CA ARG A 33 6.08 4.26 9.43
C ARG A 33 6.64 2.85 9.60
N LYS A 34 5.78 1.83 9.77
CA LYS A 34 6.22 0.43 9.83
C LYS A 34 6.76 -0.04 8.48
N PHE A 35 6.12 0.36 7.39
CA PHE A 35 6.59 0.07 6.04
C PHE A 35 7.97 0.67 5.79
N GLU A 36 8.16 1.96 6.10
CA GLU A 36 9.47 2.64 6.00
C GLU A 36 10.54 1.95 6.84
N ALA A 37 10.21 1.55 8.07
CA ALA A 37 11.12 0.84 8.96
C ALA A 37 11.49 -0.55 8.43
N ALA A 38 10.56 -1.28 7.81
CA ALA A 38 10.81 -2.58 7.21
C ALA A 38 11.72 -2.47 5.97
N VAL A 39 11.54 -1.45 5.12
CA VAL A 39 12.44 -1.15 4.01
C VAL A 39 13.85 -0.86 4.51
N ALA A 40 14.00 -0.03 5.56
CA ALA A 40 15.30 0.30 6.13
C ALA A 40 16.04 -0.92 6.69
N LYS A 41 15.32 -1.93 7.17
CA LYS A 41 15.85 -3.22 7.64
C LYS A 41 16.15 -4.21 6.50
N GLY A 42 15.66 -3.97 5.30
CA GLY A 42 15.72 -4.94 4.21
C GLY A 42 14.75 -6.13 4.39
N ASP A 43 13.65 -5.94 5.13
CA ASP A 43 12.76 -7.02 5.55
C ASP A 43 11.45 -7.01 4.74
N ALA A 44 11.45 -7.70 3.60
CA ALA A 44 10.28 -7.86 2.76
C ALA A 44 9.15 -8.68 3.44
N ALA A 45 9.49 -9.56 4.39
CA ALA A 45 8.49 -10.33 5.12
C ALA A 45 7.71 -9.44 6.10
N GLU A 46 8.37 -8.49 6.76
CA GLU A 46 7.70 -7.49 7.60
C GLU A 46 6.82 -6.57 6.75
N ILE A 47 7.25 -6.17 5.54
CA ILE A 47 6.39 -5.44 4.61
C ILE A 47 5.12 -6.24 4.31
N ALA A 48 5.25 -7.51 3.93
CA ALA A 48 4.11 -8.35 3.58
C ALA A 48 3.10 -8.53 4.72
N LYS A 49 3.54 -8.51 5.98
CA LYS A 49 2.66 -8.60 7.16
C LYS A 49 1.77 -7.36 7.34
N LEU A 50 2.13 -6.23 6.77
CA LEU A 50 1.32 -5.00 6.81
C LEU A 50 0.12 -5.06 5.88
N TYR A 51 0.12 -5.99 4.92
CA TYR A 51 -0.97 -6.21 3.99
C TYR A 51 -2.02 -7.16 4.56
N ALA A 52 -3.29 -6.96 4.21
CA ALA A 52 -4.35 -7.91 4.50
C ALA A 52 -4.06 -9.26 3.84
N GLN A 53 -4.61 -10.35 4.39
CA GLN A 53 -4.37 -11.70 3.85
C GLN A 53 -4.84 -11.84 2.39
N ASP A 54 -5.94 -11.15 2.05
CA ASP A 54 -6.57 -11.09 0.72
C ASP A 54 -6.16 -9.83 -0.06
N ALA A 55 -5.01 -9.24 0.27
CA ALA A 55 -4.50 -8.06 -0.40
C ALA A 55 -4.02 -8.34 -1.82
N GLU A 56 -4.05 -7.30 -2.64
CA GLU A 56 -3.55 -7.30 -4.01
C GLU A 56 -2.77 -6.01 -4.27
N ILE A 57 -1.61 -6.13 -4.86
CA ILE A 57 -0.82 -5.00 -5.34
C ILE A 57 -0.84 -4.96 -6.87
N LEU A 58 -0.78 -3.76 -7.41
CA LEU A 58 -0.83 -3.47 -8.84
C LEU A 58 0.45 -2.73 -9.25
N PRO A 59 1.57 -3.47 -9.41
CA PRO A 59 2.84 -2.87 -9.78
C PRO A 59 2.79 -2.25 -11.18
N PRO A 60 3.53 -1.17 -11.46
CA PRO A 60 3.58 -0.60 -12.80
C PRO A 60 4.18 -1.60 -13.79
N ASN A 61 3.57 -1.70 -14.99
CA ASN A 61 4.02 -2.55 -16.10
C ASN A 61 4.10 -4.05 -15.78
N SER A 62 3.41 -4.51 -14.74
CA SER A 62 3.39 -5.92 -14.31
C SER A 62 1.97 -6.37 -14.02
N PRO A 63 1.67 -7.68 -14.12
CA PRO A 63 0.40 -8.23 -13.67
C PRO A 63 0.15 -7.99 -12.19
N PRO A 64 -1.12 -7.95 -11.74
CA PRO A 64 -1.46 -7.89 -10.32
C PRO A 64 -0.87 -9.05 -9.52
N VAL A 65 -0.40 -8.76 -8.30
CA VAL A 65 0.17 -9.76 -7.39
C VAL A 65 -0.72 -9.90 -6.17
N LYS A 66 -1.12 -11.14 -5.83
CA LYS A 66 -2.08 -11.45 -4.76
C LYS A 66 -1.43 -12.14 -3.57
N GLY A 67 -1.94 -11.75 -2.38
CA GLY A 67 -1.59 -12.39 -1.12
C GLY A 67 -0.17 -12.06 -0.63
N ARG A 68 0.03 -12.28 0.67
CA ARG A 68 1.27 -11.89 1.36
C ARG A 68 2.53 -12.54 0.78
N GLU A 69 2.45 -13.80 0.33
CA GLU A 69 3.62 -14.48 -0.23
C GLU A 69 4.08 -13.85 -1.54
N GLY A 70 3.13 -13.55 -2.46
CA GLY A 70 3.44 -12.86 -3.71
C GLY A 70 3.99 -11.46 -3.46
N ILE A 71 3.35 -10.72 -2.53
CA ILE A 71 3.76 -9.37 -2.12
C ILE A 71 5.18 -9.39 -1.53
N GLN A 72 5.51 -10.37 -0.69
CA GLN A 72 6.87 -10.51 -0.15
C GLN A 72 7.91 -10.71 -1.25
N LYS A 73 7.61 -11.54 -2.25
CA LYS A 73 8.50 -11.78 -3.40
C LYS A 73 8.71 -10.49 -4.22
N GLU A 74 7.63 -9.73 -4.44
CA GLU A 74 7.70 -8.47 -5.18
C GLU A 74 8.58 -7.44 -4.46
N PHE A 75 8.39 -7.25 -3.17
CA PHE A 75 9.19 -6.29 -2.40
C PHE A 75 10.62 -6.75 -2.08
N ALA A 76 10.97 -8.03 -2.28
CA ALA A 76 12.34 -8.51 -2.06
C ALA A 76 13.37 -7.78 -2.92
N GLY A 77 13.03 -7.49 -4.19
CA GLY A 77 13.87 -6.70 -5.09
C GLY A 77 14.04 -5.26 -4.61
N LEU A 78 12.95 -4.63 -4.15
CA LEU A 78 12.96 -3.26 -3.66
C LEU A 78 13.88 -3.10 -2.44
N VAL A 79 13.72 -3.94 -1.42
CA VAL A 79 14.53 -3.82 -0.18
C VAL A 79 16.00 -4.22 -0.37
N SER A 80 16.30 -4.97 -1.42
CA SER A 80 17.68 -5.25 -1.83
C SER A 80 18.36 -4.02 -2.44
N ALA A 81 17.66 -3.31 -3.32
CA ALA A 81 18.18 -2.17 -4.08
C ALA A 81 18.19 -0.87 -3.28
N PHE A 82 17.19 -0.65 -2.43
CA PHE A 82 17.01 0.62 -1.73
C PHE A 82 17.08 0.43 -0.21
N LYS A 83 17.65 1.45 0.47
CA LYS A 83 17.85 1.43 1.92
C LYS A 83 16.89 2.35 2.66
N LYS A 84 16.15 3.16 1.92
CA LYS A 84 15.18 4.07 2.50
C LYS A 84 14.01 4.29 1.52
N ILE A 85 12.82 4.32 2.06
CA ILE A 85 11.63 4.89 1.42
C ILE A 85 11.10 6.01 2.30
N THR A 86 10.61 7.06 1.68
CA THR A 86 9.83 8.11 2.35
C THR A 86 8.44 8.12 1.75
N LEU A 87 7.44 7.89 2.59
CA LEU A 87 6.03 7.93 2.23
C LEU A 87 5.42 9.24 2.74
N LYS A 88 4.82 10.00 1.85
CA LYS A 88 4.15 11.25 2.19
C LYS A 88 2.67 11.12 1.85
N THR A 89 1.83 10.93 2.86
CA THR A 89 0.38 11.01 2.74
C THR A 89 -0.02 12.42 2.33
N VAL A 90 -0.79 12.56 1.26
CA VAL A 90 -1.36 13.84 0.79
C VAL A 90 -2.79 13.94 1.26
N GLU A 91 -3.59 12.90 1.06
CA GLU A 91 -5.01 12.87 1.38
C GLU A 91 -5.41 11.50 1.95
N VAL A 92 -6.40 11.49 2.85
CA VAL A 92 -7.05 10.28 3.36
C VAL A 92 -8.56 10.49 3.30
N TYR A 93 -9.25 9.56 2.68
CA TYR A 93 -10.72 9.52 2.59
C TYR A 93 -11.27 8.33 3.36
N PRO A 94 -11.73 8.52 4.61
CA PRO A 94 -12.33 7.44 5.40
C PRO A 94 -13.68 7.00 4.83
N MET A 95 -13.93 5.68 4.80
CA MET A 95 -15.15 5.06 4.28
C MET A 95 -15.56 3.88 5.18
N GLY A 96 -15.82 4.15 6.45
CA GLY A 96 -16.17 3.13 7.44
C GLY A 96 -14.95 2.26 7.81
N ASN A 97 -15.00 0.97 7.48
CA ASN A 97 -13.88 0.04 7.69
C ASN A 97 -12.84 0.05 6.55
N LEU A 98 -13.03 0.91 5.56
CA LEU A 98 -12.06 1.18 4.50
C LEU A 98 -11.60 2.64 4.58
N ALA A 99 -10.43 2.93 4.00
CA ALA A 99 -9.97 4.28 3.77
C ALA A 99 -9.10 4.32 2.51
N LEU A 100 -9.30 5.32 1.68
CA LEU A 100 -8.42 5.58 0.54
C LEU A 100 -7.35 6.58 0.94
N GLU A 101 -6.09 6.21 0.75
CA GLU A 101 -4.94 7.10 0.88
C GLU A 101 -4.40 7.47 -0.51
N VAL A 102 -4.09 8.74 -0.70
CA VAL A 102 -3.34 9.26 -1.85
C VAL A 102 -2.04 9.85 -1.33
N GLY A 103 -0.93 9.50 -1.95
CA GLY A 103 0.37 9.96 -1.49
C GLY A 103 1.46 9.93 -2.54
N SER A 104 2.66 10.31 -2.11
CA SER A 104 3.88 10.23 -2.90
C SER A 104 4.94 9.41 -2.16
N TRP A 105 5.81 8.78 -2.93
CA TRP A 105 6.92 8.00 -2.42
C TRP A 105 8.23 8.46 -3.04
N LYS A 106 9.32 8.31 -2.27
CA LYS A 106 10.69 8.49 -2.72
C LYS A 106 11.54 7.35 -2.19
N LEU A 107 12.28 6.69 -3.05
CA LEU A 107 13.27 5.67 -2.69
C LEU A 107 14.68 6.27 -2.69
N GLU A 108 15.53 5.76 -1.82
CA GLU A 108 16.94 6.15 -1.76
C GLU A 108 17.81 4.89 -1.60
N ASP A 109 18.80 4.75 -2.47
CA ASP A 109 19.86 3.74 -2.37
C ASP A 109 20.93 4.16 -1.34
N ALA A 110 22.04 3.41 -1.26
CA ALA A 110 23.14 3.72 -0.35
C ALA A 110 23.83 5.07 -0.66
N SER A 111 23.67 5.63 -1.86
CA SER A 111 24.18 6.95 -2.25
C SER A 111 23.18 8.09 -1.99
N GLY A 112 22.00 7.78 -1.47
CA GLY A 112 20.92 8.74 -1.25
C GLY A 112 20.15 9.12 -2.52
N LYS A 113 20.32 8.36 -3.63
CA LYS A 113 19.65 8.58 -4.91
C LYS A 113 18.63 7.50 -5.18
N GLY A 114 17.58 7.86 -5.92
CA GLY A 114 16.57 6.87 -6.32
C GLY A 114 15.37 7.52 -6.99
N PRO A 115 14.45 6.69 -7.47
CA PRO A 115 13.23 7.15 -8.11
C PRO A 115 12.22 7.68 -7.09
N GLU A 116 11.26 8.44 -7.61
CA GLU A 116 10.11 8.93 -6.86
C GLU A 116 8.83 8.77 -7.67
N GLY A 117 7.70 8.84 -6.98
CA GLY A 117 6.42 8.65 -7.62
C GLY A 117 5.24 8.97 -6.72
N LYS A 118 4.10 8.44 -7.09
CA LYS A 118 2.82 8.61 -6.43
C LYS A 118 2.13 7.27 -6.25
N TYR A 119 1.24 7.20 -5.26
CA TYR A 119 0.49 5.99 -4.96
C TYR A 119 -0.94 6.29 -4.54
N MET A 120 -1.77 5.27 -4.66
CA MET A 120 -3.09 5.19 -4.05
C MET A 120 -3.20 3.84 -3.35
N VAL A 121 -3.60 3.86 -2.09
CA VAL A 121 -3.80 2.65 -1.28
C VAL A 121 -5.19 2.65 -0.69
N LEU A 122 -5.94 1.59 -0.96
CA LEU A 122 -7.14 1.28 -0.20
C LEU A 122 -6.73 0.48 1.03
N TRP A 123 -6.92 1.05 2.20
CA TRP A 123 -6.71 0.42 3.49
C TRP A 123 -7.98 -0.25 4.00
N LYS A 124 -7.82 -1.35 4.74
CA LYS A 124 -8.90 -2.12 5.38
C LYS A 124 -8.64 -2.23 6.87
N ASN A 125 -9.62 -1.83 7.68
CA ASN A 125 -9.57 -2.00 9.13
C ASN A 125 -10.13 -3.38 9.51
N ASN A 126 -9.34 -4.19 10.19
CA ASN A 126 -9.74 -5.52 10.65
C ASN A 126 -10.33 -5.52 12.09
N GLY A 127 -10.65 -4.35 12.64
CA GLY A 127 -11.14 -4.15 14.00
C GLY A 127 -10.02 -3.91 15.05
N LYS A 128 -8.75 -4.07 14.64
CA LYS A 128 -7.57 -3.85 15.51
C LYS A 128 -6.56 -2.90 14.86
N THR A 129 -6.29 -3.10 13.58
CA THR A 129 -5.29 -2.34 12.82
C THR A 129 -5.79 -2.05 11.41
N TRP A 130 -5.22 -1.02 10.82
CA TRP A 130 -5.35 -0.75 9.39
C TRP A 130 -4.29 -1.55 8.64
N GLU A 131 -4.70 -2.28 7.58
CA GLU A 131 -3.87 -3.11 6.72
C GLU A 131 -3.98 -2.63 5.28
N LEU A 132 -2.86 -2.63 4.53
CA LEU A 132 -2.88 -2.35 3.09
C LEU A 132 -3.73 -3.44 2.39
N TYR A 133 -4.65 -3.03 1.52
CA TYR A 133 -5.60 -3.95 0.91
C TYR A 133 -5.54 -3.96 -0.62
N ARG A 134 -5.56 -2.79 -1.24
CA ARG A 134 -5.27 -2.61 -2.66
C ARG A 134 -4.26 -1.48 -2.77
N ASP A 135 -3.17 -1.75 -3.44
CA ASP A 135 -2.05 -0.83 -3.50
C ASP A 135 -1.57 -0.68 -4.95
N MET A 136 -1.58 0.52 -5.44
CA MET A 136 -1.14 0.88 -6.78
C MET A 136 -0.21 2.08 -6.73
N TRP A 137 0.88 1.99 -7.48
CA TRP A 137 1.84 3.09 -7.58
C TRP A 137 2.33 3.30 -9.00
N SER A 138 2.94 4.46 -9.25
CA SER A 138 3.64 4.76 -10.50
C SER A 138 4.83 5.67 -10.24
N GLY A 139 5.88 5.54 -11.05
CA GLY A 139 6.98 6.49 -11.06
C GLY A 139 6.61 7.82 -11.73
N ASN A 140 7.41 8.85 -11.46
CA ASN A 140 7.31 10.15 -12.12
C ASN A 140 8.18 10.26 -13.38
N ALA A 141 9.19 9.37 -13.50
CA ALA A 141 10.04 9.32 -14.70
C ALA A 141 9.26 8.79 -15.90
N PRO A 142 9.47 9.33 -17.11
CA PRO A 142 8.93 8.73 -18.31
C PRO A 142 9.44 7.29 -18.49
N PRO A 143 8.67 6.40 -19.11
CA PRO A 143 9.16 5.08 -19.46
C PRO A 143 10.40 5.20 -20.37
N PRO A 144 11.34 4.24 -20.31
CA PRO A 144 12.46 4.21 -21.26
C PRO A 144 11.94 4.25 -22.69
N PRO A 145 12.64 4.90 -23.62
CA PRO A 145 12.29 4.85 -25.04
C PRO A 145 12.11 3.40 -25.49
N ALA A 146 11.05 3.13 -26.25
CA ALA A 146 10.86 1.82 -26.83
C ALA A 146 12.12 1.42 -27.63
N PRO A 147 12.58 0.15 -27.58
CA PRO A 147 13.66 -0.31 -28.44
C PRO A 147 13.36 0.07 -29.88
N ALA A 148 14.35 0.66 -30.58
CA ALA A 148 14.20 0.97 -32.00
C ALA A 148 13.75 -0.30 -32.72
N PRO A 149 12.81 -0.23 -33.69
CA PRO A 149 12.44 -1.39 -34.48
C PRO A 149 13.72 -2.03 -35.05
N ALA A 150 13.88 -3.34 -34.85
CA ALA A 150 15.00 -4.06 -35.47
C ALA A 150 15.01 -3.75 -36.97
N ALA A 151 16.13 -3.26 -37.48
CA ALA A 151 16.26 -2.98 -38.91
C ALA A 151 15.83 -4.21 -39.70
N ALA A 152 14.88 -4.04 -40.61
CA ALA A 152 14.43 -5.12 -41.46
C ALA A 152 15.67 -5.71 -42.16
N PRO A 153 15.79 -7.04 -42.28
CA PRO A 153 16.91 -7.63 -42.99
C PRO A 153 16.98 -7.06 -44.44
N ALA A 154 18.15 -6.55 -44.82
CA ALA A 154 18.36 -6.00 -46.14
C ALA A 154 17.95 -7.05 -47.17
N ALA A 155 17.06 -6.68 -48.09
CA ALA A 155 16.62 -7.56 -49.16
C ALA A 155 17.89 -7.99 -49.98
N THR A 156 18.14 -9.27 -50.04
CA THR A 156 19.21 -9.85 -50.87
C THR A 156 18.93 -9.50 -52.34
N PRO A 157 19.84 -8.87 -53.07
CA PRO A 157 19.59 -8.58 -54.47
C PRO A 157 19.47 -9.90 -55.23
N ALA A 158 18.39 -10.06 -56.04
CA ALA A 158 18.18 -11.19 -56.90
C ALA A 158 19.31 -11.24 -57.95
N ALA A 159 20.05 -12.37 -57.99
CA ALA A 159 21.02 -12.63 -59.02
C ALA A 159 20.32 -12.77 -60.37
N LYS A 160 20.81 -12.05 -61.39
CA LYS A 160 20.43 -12.22 -62.79
C LYS A 160 21.09 -13.45 -63.37
#